data_a0b167de31f27f1ee3d735478667ebdd
#
_entry.id   a0b167de31f27f1ee3d735478667ebdd
#
_cell.length_a   1.000
_cell.length_b   1.000
_cell.length_c   1.000
_cell.angle_alpha   90.00
_cell.angle_beta   90.00
_cell.angle_gamma   90.00
#
_symmetry.space_group_name_H-M   'P 1'
#
loop_
_entity.id
_entity.type
_entity.pdbx_description
1 polymer ?
#
loop_
_entity_poly.entity_id
_entity_poly.type
_entity_poly.pdbx_seq_one_letter_code
_entity_poly.pdbx_strand_id
1 'polypeptide(L)'
;MAIFGHYRHLVILFPTSMEKYHENKNLSFIESPKWYIEHGPVQLFYPNSIYKDSFYNNQIYPIHHFENHVRYDKMICHEIVEKVKHNSQSSKVAIAGCSFGGYHAANFAFRHPGYVSHLFSMSGAFNIKNFLDGFHNDDVFYNSPE
;
A
#
# COMPACT_ATOMS: atom_id res chain seq x y z
N MET A 1 5.16 -9.56 -4.11
CA MET A 1 5.87 -8.36 -3.60
C MET A 1 7.28 -8.35 -4.14
N ALA A 2 7.76 -7.20 -4.65
CA ALA A 2 9.17 -6.99 -5.02
C ALA A 2 9.90 -6.24 -3.91
N ILE A 3 11.21 -6.51 -3.76
CA ILE A 3 12.06 -5.87 -2.74
C ILE A 3 13.31 -5.34 -3.45
N PHE A 4 13.62 -4.06 -3.21
CA PHE A 4 14.78 -3.37 -3.78
C PHE A 4 15.64 -2.77 -2.67
N GLY A 5 16.96 -2.91 -2.77
CA GLY A 5 17.90 -2.44 -1.76
C GLY A 5 18.11 -3.41 -0.59
N HIS A 6 19.07 -3.09 0.28
CA HIS A 6 19.52 -3.99 1.35
C HIS A 6 19.65 -3.33 2.73
N TYR A 7 19.10 -2.11 2.92
CA TYR A 7 19.41 -1.26 4.05
C TYR A 7 18.29 -1.11 5.09
N ARG A 8 18.56 -0.28 6.11
CA ARG A 8 17.85 -0.26 7.40
C ARG A 8 16.52 0.50 7.42
N HIS A 9 16.31 1.44 6.48
CA HIS A 9 15.06 2.21 6.44
C HIS A 9 14.09 1.56 5.48
N LEU A 10 13.07 0.95 6.03
CA LEU A 10 12.04 0.27 5.25
C LEU A 10 11.02 1.28 4.74
N VAL A 11 10.79 1.26 3.43
CA VAL A 11 9.74 2.04 2.77
C VAL A 11 8.81 1.10 2.04
N ILE A 12 7.52 1.20 2.27
CA ILE A 12 6.50 0.50 1.49
C ILE A 12 5.92 1.48 0.50
N LEU A 13 6.01 1.15 -0.78
CA LEU A 13 5.41 1.91 -1.85
C LEU A 13 4.19 1.14 -2.39
N PHE A 14 3.00 1.61 -2.05
CA PHE A 14 1.76 1.04 -2.58
C PHE A 14 1.60 1.37 -4.07
N PRO A 15 1.25 0.37 -4.91
CA PRO A 15 1.07 0.57 -6.34
C PRO A 15 -0.10 1.50 -6.64
N THR A 16 -0.05 2.19 -7.77
CA THR A 16 -1.19 2.90 -8.33
C THR A 16 -2.22 1.92 -8.91
N SER A 17 -3.32 2.44 -9.44
CA SER A 17 -4.39 1.61 -10.01
C SER A 17 -3.87 0.70 -11.12
N MET A 18 -4.27 -0.58 -11.08
CA MET A 18 -4.02 -1.62 -12.09
C MET A 18 -2.55 -1.99 -12.35
N GLU A 19 -1.63 -1.61 -11.48
CA GLU A 19 -0.21 -1.93 -11.64
C GLU A 19 0.19 -3.25 -10.98
N LYS A 20 1.01 -4.01 -11.69
CA LYS A 20 1.80 -5.10 -11.13
C LYS A 20 3.28 -4.72 -11.19
N TYR A 21 4.06 -5.16 -10.20
CA TYR A 21 5.49 -4.84 -10.08
C TYR A 21 6.33 -5.20 -11.31
N HIS A 22 5.82 -6.06 -12.21
CA HIS A 22 6.50 -6.51 -13.44
C HIS A 22 5.96 -5.86 -14.72
N GLU A 23 4.96 -4.99 -14.63
CA GLU A 23 4.48 -4.25 -15.79
C GLU A 23 5.35 -2.99 -15.95
N ASN A 24 6.19 -2.98 -17.00
CA ASN A 24 7.26 -2.00 -17.30
C ASN A 24 6.83 -0.51 -17.41
N LYS A 25 5.58 -0.17 -17.15
CA LYS A 25 5.05 1.20 -17.37
C LYS A 25 5.33 2.18 -16.23
N ASN A 26 5.78 1.72 -15.05
CA ASN A 26 5.99 2.59 -13.90
C ASN A 26 7.34 2.42 -13.20
N LEU A 27 8.35 2.01 -13.92
CA LEU A 27 9.75 2.07 -13.47
C LEU A 27 10.16 3.48 -13.02
N SER A 28 9.46 4.54 -13.49
CA SER A 28 9.74 5.91 -13.07
C SER A 28 9.59 6.14 -11.56
N PHE A 29 8.66 5.47 -10.89
CA PHE A 29 8.55 5.53 -9.42
C PHE A 29 9.68 4.80 -8.70
N ILE A 30 10.32 3.86 -9.36
CA ILE A 30 11.50 3.14 -8.85
C ILE A 30 12.79 3.81 -9.34
N GLU A 31 12.79 4.34 -10.55
CA GLU A 31 13.93 5.05 -11.13
C GLU A 31 14.26 6.35 -10.38
N SER A 32 13.25 7.12 -9.99
CA SER A 32 13.47 8.35 -9.24
C SER A 32 14.21 8.12 -7.91
N PRO A 33 13.84 7.17 -7.05
CA PRO A 33 14.56 6.85 -5.83
C PRO A 33 15.73 5.87 -6.03
N LYS A 34 16.03 5.44 -7.26
CA LYS A 34 17.01 4.38 -7.56
C LYS A 34 18.38 4.63 -6.91
N TRP A 35 18.87 5.85 -6.98
CA TRP A 35 20.15 6.19 -6.35
C TRP A 35 20.12 5.94 -4.83
N TYR A 36 19.04 6.32 -4.15
CA TYR A 36 18.87 6.09 -2.71
C TYR A 36 18.69 4.63 -2.36
N ILE A 37 18.11 3.83 -3.27
CA ILE A 37 17.96 2.39 -3.12
C ILE A 37 19.30 1.68 -3.30
N GLU A 38 20.09 2.09 -4.29
CA GLU A 38 21.38 1.45 -4.62
C GLU A 38 22.52 1.90 -3.70
N HIS A 39 22.55 3.16 -3.27
CA HIS A 39 23.66 3.78 -2.54
C HIS A 39 23.26 4.34 -1.16
N GLY A 40 21.99 4.44 -0.90
CA GLY A 40 21.42 5.03 0.31
C GLY A 40 20.95 3.99 1.34
N PRO A 41 20.46 4.46 2.49
CA PRO A 41 20.02 3.58 3.57
C PRO A 41 18.57 3.05 3.41
N VAL A 42 18.03 3.01 2.19
CA VAL A 42 16.62 2.68 1.93
C VAL A 42 16.48 1.27 1.37
N GLN A 43 15.52 0.51 1.93
CA GLN A 43 15.00 -0.70 1.34
C GLN A 43 13.53 -0.49 0.97
N LEU A 44 13.22 -0.66 -0.32
CA LEU A 44 11.89 -0.45 -0.87
C LEU A 44 11.14 -1.78 -0.99
N PHE A 45 9.95 -1.83 -0.42
CA PHE A 45 8.97 -2.90 -0.57
C PHE A 45 7.85 -2.43 -1.51
N TYR A 46 7.66 -3.17 -2.59
CA TYR A 46 6.62 -2.89 -3.57
C TYR A 46 5.62 -4.07 -3.61
N PRO A 47 4.50 -4.00 -2.89
CA PRO A 47 3.50 -5.06 -2.89
C PRO A 47 2.80 -5.16 -4.25
N ASN A 48 2.24 -6.33 -4.56
CA ASN A 48 1.36 -6.45 -5.72
C ASN A 48 0.06 -5.69 -5.50
N SER A 49 -0.46 -5.08 -6.56
CA SER A 49 -1.81 -4.53 -6.55
C SER A 49 -2.85 -5.66 -6.46
N ILE A 50 -3.94 -5.39 -5.75
CA ILE A 50 -5.12 -6.28 -5.68
C ILE A 50 -6.32 -5.72 -6.44
N TYR A 51 -6.17 -4.63 -7.17
CA TYR A 51 -7.31 -3.90 -7.75
C TYR A 51 -8.19 -4.77 -8.66
N LYS A 52 -7.57 -5.69 -9.42
CA LYS A 52 -8.30 -6.64 -10.28
C LYS A 52 -9.13 -7.65 -9.50
N ASP A 53 -8.76 -7.90 -8.26
CA ASP A 53 -9.45 -8.84 -7.36
C ASP A 53 -10.34 -8.12 -6.33
N SER A 54 -10.31 -6.78 -6.34
CA SER A 54 -11.03 -5.90 -5.42
C SER A 54 -11.80 -4.83 -6.20
N PHE A 55 -11.57 -3.54 -5.94
CA PHE A 55 -12.37 -2.40 -6.40
C PHE A 55 -12.58 -2.26 -7.92
N TYR A 56 -11.74 -2.86 -8.75
CA TYR A 56 -11.89 -2.86 -10.22
C TYR A 56 -12.43 -4.19 -10.77
N ASN A 57 -12.90 -5.10 -9.92
CA ASN A 57 -13.52 -6.33 -10.36
C ASN A 57 -15.04 -6.16 -10.48
N ASN A 58 -15.51 -5.82 -11.66
CA ASN A 58 -16.93 -5.66 -11.94
C ASN A 58 -17.74 -6.98 -11.93
N GLN A 59 -17.10 -8.12 -11.65
CA GLN A 59 -17.76 -9.44 -11.64
C GLN A 59 -18.12 -9.93 -10.25
N ILE A 60 -17.72 -9.18 -9.20
CA ILE A 60 -18.02 -9.53 -7.80
C ILE A 60 -18.91 -8.47 -7.15
N TYR A 61 -19.64 -8.87 -6.11
CA TYR A 61 -20.46 -7.92 -5.36
C TYR A 61 -19.62 -6.91 -4.57
N PRO A 62 -20.13 -5.69 -4.33
CA PRO A 62 -19.42 -4.63 -3.60
C PRO A 62 -18.86 -5.06 -2.24
N ILE A 63 -19.55 -5.91 -1.50
CA ILE A 63 -19.09 -6.47 -0.24
C ILE A 63 -17.77 -7.23 -0.40
N HIS A 64 -17.60 -7.99 -1.48
CA HIS A 64 -16.38 -8.77 -1.73
C HIS A 64 -15.21 -7.92 -2.16
N HIS A 65 -15.46 -6.76 -2.82
CA HIS A 65 -14.41 -5.78 -3.06
C HIS A 65 -13.75 -5.38 -1.75
N PHE A 66 -14.59 -5.13 -0.77
CA PHE A 66 -14.15 -4.63 0.52
C PHE A 66 -13.49 -5.73 1.37
N GLU A 67 -14.06 -6.92 1.41
CA GLU A 67 -13.45 -8.08 2.07
C GLU A 67 -12.03 -8.35 1.55
N ASN A 68 -11.83 -8.29 0.23
CA ASN A 68 -10.53 -8.48 -0.39
C ASN A 68 -9.56 -7.36 -0.02
N HIS A 69 -10.04 -6.11 0.05
CA HIS A 69 -9.24 -4.99 0.55
C HIS A 69 -8.79 -5.20 2.01
N VAL A 70 -9.68 -5.62 2.89
CA VAL A 70 -9.36 -5.90 4.30
C VAL A 70 -8.36 -7.06 4.43
N ARG A 71 -8.51 -8.10 3.62
CA ARG A 71 -7.53 -9.21 3.57
C ARG A 71 -6.15 -8.76 3.13
N TYR A 72 -6.11 -7.87 2.14
CA TYR A 72 -4.86 -7.27 1.66
C TYR A 72 -4.18 -6.44 2.73
N ASP A 73 -4.90 -5.57 3.41
CA ASP A 73 -4.39 -4.76 4.52
C ASP A 73 -3.77 -5.65 5.62
N LYS A 74 -4.48 -6.72 6.01
CA LYS A 74 -3.98 -7.69 7.00
C LYS A 74 -2.72 -8.42 6.52
N MET A 75 -2.67 -8.82 5.25
CA MET A 75 -1.51 -9.49 4.65
C MET A 75 -0.28 -8.56 4.67
N ILE A 76 -0.46 -7.30 4.21
CA ILE A 76 0.62 -6.31 4.23
C ILE A 76 1.09 -6.06 5.66
N CYS A 77 0.16 -5.89 6.61
CA CYS A 77 0.51 -5.69 8.01
C CYS A 77 1.33 -6.86 8.58
N HIS A 78 0.95 -8.10 8.29
CA HIS A 78 1.67 -9.29 8.72
C HIS A 78 3.08 -9.35 8.11
N GLU A 79 3.20 -9.16 6.80
CA GLU A 79 4.50 -9.17 6.11
C GLU A 79 5.44 -8.06 6.64
N ILE A 80 4.88 -6.86 6.90
CA ILE A 80 5.64 -5.75 7.48
C ILE A 80 6.14 -6.08 8.86
N VAL A 81 5.27 -6.56 9.74
CA VAL A 81 5.62 -6.87 11.12
C VAL A 81 6.75 -7.90 11.18
N GLU A 82 6.66 -8.93 10.37
CA GLU A 82 7.70 -9.95 10.29
C GLU A 82 9.03 -9.38 9.75
N LYS A 83 8.97 -8.56 8.70
CA LYS A 83 10.17 -7.92 8.13
C LYS A 83 10.83 -6.93 9.10
N VAL A 84 10.03 -6.13 9.78
CA VAL A 84 10.51 -5.15 10.77
C VAL A 84 11.18 -5.86 11.94
N LYS A 85 10.59 -6.94 12.42
CA LYS A 85 11.18 -7.76 13.53
C LYS A 85 12.52 -8.37 13.15
N HIS A 86 12.69 -8.78 11.89
CA HIS A 86 13.88 -9.51 11.47
C HIS A 86 15.02 -8.64 10.94
N ASN A 87 14.73 -7.48 10.34
CA ASN A 87 15.69 -6.77 9.48
C ASN A 87 16.03 -5.34 9.90
N SER A 88 15.37 -4.73 10.87
CA SER A 88 15.59 -3.32 11.14
C SER A 88 15.95 -2.99 12.58
N GLN A 89 16.78 -1.96 12.75
CA GLN A 89 16.96 -1.27 14.03
C GLN A 89 15.76 -0.37 14.38
N SER A 90 14.80 -0.21 13.45
CA SER A 90 13.59 0.56 13.62
C SER A 90 12.38 -0.37 13.72
N SER A 91 11.52 -0.13 14.68
CA SER A 91 10.23 -0.82 14.82
C SER A 91 9.14 -0.28 13.88
N LYS A 92 9.47 0.72 13.04
CA LYS A 92 8.51 1.42 12.19
C LYS A 92 9.02 1.54 10.76
N VAL A 93 8.06 1.63 9.82
CA VAL A 93 8.29 1.79 8.38
C VAL A 93 7.75 3.13 7.88
N ALA A 94 8.36 3.67 6.84
CA ALA A 94 7.74 4.72 6.05
C ALA A 94 6.83 4.09 4.99
N ILE A 95 5.72 4.75 4.69
CA ILE A 95 4.79 4.29 3.67
C ILE A 95 4.50 5.40 2.68
N ALA A 96 4.38 5.04 1.42
CA ALA A 96 4.14 5.97 0.32
C ALA A 96 3.17 5.38 -0.69
N GLY A 97 2.51 6.25 -1.45
CA GLY A 97 1.68 5.86 -2.58
C GLY A 97 1.13 7.05 -3.34
N CYS A 98 0.77 6.82 -4.58
CA CYS A 98 0.16 7.82 -5.46
C CYS A 98 -1.22 7.36 -5.91
N SER A 99 -2.17 8.30 -6.07
CA SER A 99 -3.53 8.00 -6.50
C SER A 99 -4.19 6.96 -5.59
N PHE A 100 -4.61 5.82 -6.10
CA PHE A 100 -5.17 4.75 -5.28
C PHE A 100 -4.13 4.13 -4.32
N GLY A 101 -2.85 4.11 -4.69
CA GLY A 101 -1.76 3.77 -3.77
C GLY A 101 -1.65 4.74 -2.60
N GLY A 102 -1.96 6.03 -2.84
CA GLY A 102 -2.06 7.05 -1.80
C GLY A 102 -3.20 6.78 -0.81
N TYR A 103 -4.34 6.29 -1.31
CA TYR A 103 -5.42 5.80 -0.47
C TYR A 103 -4.97 4.63 0.43
N HIS A 104 -4.35 3.59 -0.16
CA HIS A 104 -3.85 2.45 0.61
C HIS A 104 -2.82 2.86 1.67
N ALA A 105 -1.89 3.75 1.32
CA ALA A 105 -0.90 4.26 2.26
C ALA A 105 -1.57 4.99 3.44
N ALA A 106 -2.51 5.89 3.18
CA ALA A 106 -3.21 6.63 4.23
C ALA A 106 -4.06 5.69 5.09
N ASN A 107 -4.86 4.81 4.47
CA ASN A 107 -5.68 3.85 5.19
C ASN A 107 -4.83 2.96 6.10
N PHE A 108 -3.72 2.43 5.58
CA PHE A 108 -2.79 1.62 6.37
C PHE A 108 -2.20 2.40 7.56
N ALA A 109 -1.77 3.67 7.34
CA ALA A 109 -1.21 4.50 8.40
C ALA A 109 -2.19 4.74 9.55
N PHE A 110 -3.44 5.02 9.21
CA PHE A 110 -4.47 5.30 10.22
C PHE A 110 -4.91 4.05 10.97
N ARG A 111 -4.92 2.91 10.32
CA ARG A 111 -5.26 1.62 10.95
C ARG A 111 -4.12 1.04 11.78
N HIS A 112 -2.87 1.29 11.39
CA HIS A 112 -1.68 0.68 11.98
C HIS A 112 -0.63 1.72 12.43
N PRO A 113 -1.01 2.75 13.22
CA PRO A 113 -0.11 3.87 13.56
C PRO A 113 1.13 3.41 14.35
N GLY A 114 1.04 2.29 15.04
CA GLY A 114 2.16 1.72 15.78
C GLY A 114 3.33 1.27 14.89
N TYR A 115 3.06 0.95 13.62
CA TYR A 115 4.07 0.45 12.67
C TYR A 115 4.55 1.50 11.67
N VAL A 116 3.92 2.69 11.64
CA VAL A 116 4.21 3.72 10.64
C VAL A 116 5.01 4.85 11.26
N SER A 117 6.12 5.20 10.61
CA SER A 117 6.96 6.36 10.98
C SER A 117 6.60 7.60 10.15
N HIS A 118 6.38 7.43 8.85
CA HIS A 118 6.09 8.51 7.91
C HIS A 118 5.07 8.04 6.88
N LEU A 119 4.17 8.96 6.51
CA LEU A 119 3.17 8.77 5.45
C LEU A 119 3.41 9.79 4.33
N PHE A 120 3.53 9.28 3.10
CA PHE A 120 3.60 10.09 1.88
C PHE A 120 2.44 9.69 0.95
N SER A 121 1.31 10.37 1.06
CA SER A 121 0.16 10.16 0.19
C SER A 121 0.10 11.26 -0.87
N MET A 122 0.38 10.89 -2.12
CA MET A 122 0.42 11.80 -3.25
C MET A 122 -0.86 11.67 -4.08
N SER A 123 -1.66 12.72 -4.15
CA SER A 123 -2.93 12.74 -4.90
C SER A 123 -3.82 11.52 -4.57
N GLY A 124 -3.97 11.21 -3.28
CA GLY A 124 -4.71 10.05 -2.82
C GLY A 124 -6.19 10.09 -3.23
N ALA A 125 -6.70 8.98 -3.75
CA ALA A 125 -8.10 8.81 -4.10
C ALA A 125 -8.91 8.39 -2.85
N PHE A 126 -9.11 9.30 -1.90
CA PHE A 126 -9.68 8.97 -0.59
C PHE A 126 -11.16 8.65 -0.62
N ASN A 127 -11.91 9.16 -1.59
CA ASN A 127 -13.32 8.84 -1.74
C ASN A 127 -13.52 7.53 -2.50
N ILE A 128 -13.78 6.45 -1.76
CA ILE A 128 -14.00 5.11 -2.30
C ILE A 128 -15.48 4.78 -2.55
N LYS A 129 -16.40 5.70 -2.24
CA LYS A 129 -17.86 5.46 -2.36
C LYS A 129 -18.29 5.05 -3.77
N ASN A 130 -17.63 5.60 -4.79
CA ASN A 130 -17.92 5.27 -6.19
C ASN A 130 -17.62 3.81 -6.57
N PHE A 131 -16.82 3.10 -5.76
CA PHE A 131 -16.49 1.70 -5.98
C PHE A 131 -17.39 0.73 -5.21
N LEU A 132 -18.28 1.26 -4.37
CA LEU A 132 -19.06 0.46 -3.44
C LEU A 132 -20.54 0.38 -3.80
N ASP A 133 -20.95 1.04 -4.88
CA ASP A 133 -22.33 1.03 -5.41
C ASP A 133 -23.41 1.24 -4.31
N GLY A 134 -23.12 2.18 -3.40
CA GLY A 134 -23.97 2.48 -2.25
C GLY A 134 -23.85 1.53 -1.06
N PHE A 135 -23.02 0.49 -1.14
CA PHE A 135 -22.75 -0.38 -0.01
C PHE A 135 -21.99 0.36 1.09
N HIS A 136 -22.50 0.24 2.33
CA HIS A 136 -21.91 0.85 3.51
C HIS A 136 -22.08 -0.06 4.73
N ASN A 137 -21.01 -0.22 5.49
CA ASN A 137 -20.98 -0.88 6.79
C ASN A 137 -19.85 -0.29 7.65
N ASP A 138 -19.68 -0.81 8.85
CA ASP A 138 -18.64 -0.35 9.78
C ASP A 138 -17.23 -0.53 9.20
N ASP A 139 -16.98 -1.61 8.48
CA ASP A 139 -15.69 -1.84 7.84
C ASP A 139 -15.40 -0.78 6.77
N VAL A 140 -16.39 -0.39 5.97
CA VAL A 140 -16.25 0.71 5.00
C VAL A 140 -15.94 2.00 5.71
N PHE A 141 -16.65 2.31 6.79
CA PHE A 141 -16.42 3.51 7.59
C PHE A 141 -14.97 3.58 8.10
N TYR A 142 -14.49 2.49 8.73
CA TYR A 142 -13.13 2.45 9.30
C TYR A 142 -12.00 2.38 8.26
N ASN A 143 -12.31 2.17 6.99
CA ASN A 143 -11.35 2.12 5.89
C ASN A 143 -11.52 3.27 4.87
N SER A 144 -12.28 4.30 5.23
CA SER A 144 -12.44 5.52 4.43
C SER A 144 -11.71 6.66 5.11
N PRO A 145 -10.52 7.05 4.61
CA PRO A 145 -9.69 8.10 5.23
C PRO A 145 -10.19 9.53 4.95
N GLU A 146 -11.46 9.70 4.54
CA GLU A 146 -12.10 11.00 4.33
C GLU A 146 -12.28 11.78 5.64
#